data_4e2f3af20cc1100afa44a689863f767f
#
_entry.id   4e2f3af20cc1100afa44a689863f767f
#
_cell.length_a   1.000
_cell.length_b   1.000
_cell.length_c   1.000
_cell.angle_alpha   90.00
_cell.angle_beta   90.00
_cell.angle_gamma   90.00
#
_symmetry.space_group_name_H-M   'P 1'
#
loop_
_entity.id
_entity.type
_entity.pdbx_description
1 polymer ?
#
loop_
_entity_poly.entity_id
_entity_poly.type
_entity_poly.pdbx_seq_one_letter_code
_entity_poly.pdbx_strand_id
1 'polypeptide(L)' 'MTEVTLTLLRLAFLTLLWVLVIVTVLVLR' A
#
# COMPACT_ATOMS: atom_id res chain seq x y z
N MET A 1 19.65 0.67 7.56
CA MET A 1 18.72 1.22 6.55
C MET A 1 18.81 2.71 6.51
N THR A 2 18.78 3.29 5.32
CA THR A 2 18.71 4.75 5.16
C THR A 2 17.25 5.21 5.29
N GLU A 3 17.06 6.48 5.56
CA GLU A 3 15.70 7.05 5.60
C GLU A 3 14.96 6.83 4.29
N VAL A 4 15.67 6.92 3.16
CA VAL A 4 15.08 6.70 1.84
C VAL A 4 14.53 5.28 1.73
N THR A 5 15.28 4.28 2.21
CA THR A 5 14.83 2.89 2.19
C THR A 5 13.56 2.70 3.03
N LEU A 6 13.51 3.29 4.22
CA LEU A 6 12.32 3.23 5.07
C LEU A 6 11.13 3.90 4.40
N THR A 7 11.34 5.04 3.74
CA THR A 7 10.29 5.75 3.03
C THR A 7 9.75 4.91 1.87
N LEU A 8 10.64 4.26 1.11
CA LEU A 8 10.23 3.41 0.01
C LEU A 8 9.41 2.21 0.49
N LEU A 9 9.84 1.57 1.57
CA LEU A 9 9.08 0.47 2.17
C LEU A 9 7.70 0.93 2.62
N ARG A 10 7.62 2.10 3.22
CA ARG A 10 6.36 2.66 3.69
C ARG A 10 5.42 2.95 2.52
N LEU A 11 5.95 3.57 1.46
CA LEU A 11 5.16 3.88 0.27
C LEU A 11 4.66 2.60 -0.41
N ALA A 12 5.50 1.60 -0.54
CA ALA A 12 5.12 0.31 -1.12
C ALA A 12 4.01 -0.34 -0.28
N PHE A 13 4.15 -0.33 1.03
CA PHE A 13 3.15 -0.88 1.94
C PHE A 13 1.80 -0.17 1.79
N LEU A 14 1.82 1.17 1.79
CA LEU A 14 0.59 1.96 1.65
C LEU A 14 -0.07 1.71 0.30
N THR A 15 0.71 1.62 -0.77
CA THR A 15 0.19 1.34 -2.11
C THR A 15 -0.53 0.00 -2.15
N LEU A 16 0.07 -1.04 -1.58
CA LEU A 16 -0.54 -2.36 -1.51
C LEU A 16 -1.81 -2.34 -0.66
N LEU A 17 -1.79 -1.61 0.45
CA LEU A 17 -2.96 -1.48 1.31
C LEU A 17 -4.12 -0.83 0.56
N TRP A 18 -3.87 0.26 -0.15
CA TRP A 18 -4.90 0.96 -0.90
C TRP A 18 -5.45 0.09 -2.02
N VAL A 19 -4.60 -0.61 -2.75
CA VAL A 19 -5.03 -1.54 -3.80
C VAL A 19 -5.92 -2.61 -3.21
N LEU A 20 -5.54 -3.19 -2.07
CA LEU A 20 -6.31 -4.21 -1.39
C LEU A 20 -7.70 -3.68 -0.98
N VAL A 21 -7.74 -2.49 -0.41
CA VAL A 21 -9.01 -1.86 0.01
C VAL A 21 -9.91 -1.62 -1.20
N ILE A 22 -9.37 -1.06 -2.28
CA ILE A 22 -10.14 -0.77 -3.50
C ILE A 22 -10.69 -2.06 -4.10
N VAL A 23 -9.86 -3.09 -4.23
CA VAL A 23 -10.29 -4.38 -4.78
C VAL A 23 -11.39 -5.00 -3.90
N THR A 24 -11.24 -4.94 -2.59
CA THR A 24 -12.23 -5.46 -1.65
C THR A 24 -13.57 -4.74 -1.83
N VAL A 25 -13.54 -3.43 -1.91
CA VAL A 25 -14.77 -2.64 -2.11
C VAL A 25 -15.43 -2.98 -3.43
N LEU A 26 -14.67 -3.12 -4.51
CA LEU A 26 -15.20 -3.46 -5.83
C LEU A 26 -15.81 -4.86 -5.85
N VAL A 27 -15.21 -5.80 -5.15
CA VAL A 27 -15.72 -7.17 -5.07
C VAL A 27 -17.01 -7.24 -4.24
N LEU A 28 -17.08 -6.45 -3.16
CA LEU A 28 -18.26 -6.42 -2.29
C LEU A 28 -19.40 -5.54 -2.82
N ARG A 29 -19.11 -4.74 -3.83
CA ARG A 29 -20.17 -3.93 -4.46
C ARG A 29 -21.29 -4.76 -5.03
#